data_4e67a2ac0971e6fe0962f15afebb7f12
#
_entry.id   4e67a2ac0971e6fe0962f15afebb7f12
#
_cell.length_a   1.000
_cell.length_b   1.000
_cell.length_c   1.000
_cell.angle_alpha   90.00
_cell.angle_beta   90.00
_cell.angle_gamma   90.00
#
_symmetry.space_group_name_H-M   'P 1'
#
loop_
_entity.id
_entity.type
_entity.pdbx_description
1 polymer ?
#
loop_
_entity_poly.entity_id
_entity_poly.type
_entity_poly.pdbx_seq_one_letter_code
_entity_poly.pdbx_strand_id
1 'polypeptide(L)'
;MTSKPLLVGAVAYTPNVVPIWEGMRDYFTGSEAEMDFVLFSNYARQVDALVDGHIDIAWNTNLAWVRSVLRTDGGCRALAMRDTDLTFSTVFVTRPGSGLRDITDLKGRRLALGSRDSAQAAILPIHFLRGAGLGESDVELLRIDSDLGKHGDTGRSELDAIRAVLDDRADAAALGITTWEAIGRDELMPGALELFWQSPTYCHCNFTALETLGADRTDPWVAHLLTMNWDNPEHRRILELEGLRRWTLPDLAGYASLFDAVKQQEIPAQW
;
A
#
# COMPACT_ATOMS: atom_id res chain seq x y z
N MET A 1 -6.95 18.12 -32.23
CA MET A 1 -7.78 16.96 -31.84
C MET A 1 -7.49 16.73 -30.38
N THR A 2 -8.47 16.88 -29.50
CA THR A 2 -8.31 16.52 -28.08
C THR A 2 -8.04 15.02 -28.00
N SER A 3 -6.97 14.61 -27.36
CA SER A 3 -6.68 13.19 -27.10
C SER A 3 -7.79 12.60 -26.21
N LYS A 4 -8.13 11.32 -26.38
CA LYS A 4 -9.07 10.65 -25.49
C LYS A 4 -8.56 10.75 -24.04
N PRO A 5 -9.43 11.07 -23.04
CA PRO A 5 -9.03 11.07 -21.63
C PRO A 5 -8.36 9.76 -21.22
N LEU A 6 -7.35 9.84 -20.36
CA LEU A 6 -6.72 8.66 -19.78
C LEU A 6 -7.67 8.02 -18.77
N LEU A 7 -7.87 6.70 -18.85
CA LEU A 7 -8.70 5.96 -17.92
C LEU A 7 -7.86 5.42 -16.76
N VAL A 8 -8.09 5.94 -15.56
CA VAL A 8 -7.37 5.56 -14.34
C VAL A 8 -8.18 4.56 -13.54
N GLY A 9 -7.58 3.43 -13.20
CA GLY A 9 -8.17 2.43 -12.31
C GLY A 9 -7.78 2.66 -10.86
N ALA A 10 -8.73 2.49 -9.94
CA ALA A 10 -8.51 2.50 -8.50
C ALA A 10 -9.37 1.44 -7.80
N VAL A 11 -8.98 1.03 -6.60
CA VAL A 11 -9.75 0.05 -5.82
C VAL A 11 -10.65 0.77 -4.82
N ALA A 12 -11.94 0.45 -4.84
CA ALA A 12 -12.90 0.95 -3.88
C ALA A 12 -12.80 0.16 -2.55
N TYR A 13 -11.83 0.49 -1.72
CA TYR A 13 -11.63 -0.15 -0.42
C TYR A 13 -12.52 0.44 0.68
N THR A 14 -12.91 1.73 0.56
CA THR A 14 -13.87 2.41 1.44
C THR A 14 -14.80 3.33 0.63
N PRO A 15 -15.95 3.76 1.16
CA PRO A 15 -16.83 4.73 0.50
C PRO A 15 -16.15 6.09 0.19
N ASN A 16 -15.14 6.47 0.96
CA ASN A 16 -14.41 7.73 0.78
C ASN A 16 -13.58 7.79 -0.49
N VAL A 17 -13.34 6.65 -1.15
CA VAL A 17 -12.59 6.57 -2.41
C VAL A 17 -13.31 7.33 -3.55
N VAL A 18 -14.65 7.31 -3.58
CA VAL A 18 -15.42 7.97 -4.63
C VAL A 18 -15.13 9.48 -4.70
N PRO A 19 -15.31 10.28 -3.61
CA PRO A 19 -15.03 11.71 -3.65
C PRO A 19 -13.57 12.06 -3.94
N ILE A 20 -12.61 11.17 -3.64
CA ILE A 20 -11.21 11.36 -4.02
C ILE A 20 -11.09 11.36 -5.54
N TRP A 21 -11.60 10.31 -6.20
CA TRP A 21 -11.46 10.15 -7.64
C TRP A 21 -12.33 11.13 -8.45
N GLU A 22 -13.49 11.54 -7.91
CA GLU A 22 -14.26 12.65 -8.49
C GLU A 22 -13.45 13.95 -8.44
N GLY A 23 -12.83 14.27 -7.31
CA GLY A 23 -11.96 15.43 -7.16
C GLY A 23 -10.74 15.38 -8.09
N MET A 24 -10.11 14.21 -8.25
CA MET A 24 -9.01 14.01 -9.20
C MET A 24 -9.47 14.26 -10.65
N ARG A 25 -10.58 13.68 -11.08
CA ARG A 25 -11.15 13.92 -12.42
C ARG A 25 -11.44 15.41 -12.64
N ASP A 26 -12.08 16.06 -11.66
CA ASP A 26 -12.43 17.48 -11.75
C ASP A 26 -11.17 18.35 -11.87
N TYR A 27 -10.10 18.01 -11.14
CA TYR A 27 -8.80 18.69 -11.24
C TYR A 27 -8.17 18.59 -12.64
N PHE A 28 -8.33 17.45 -13.31
CA PHE A 28 -7.81 17.24 -14.67
C PHE A 28 -8.73 17.79 -15.77
N THR A 29 -9.97 18.16 -15.46
CA THR A 29 -10.93 18.67 -16.45
C THR A 29 -10.43 19.96 -17.09
N GLY A 30 -10.42 20.01 -18.43
CA GLY A 30 -9.94 21.15 -19.22
C GLY A 30 -8.42 21.25 -19.32
N SER A 31 -7.67 20.30 -18.77
CA SER A 31 -6.21 20.20 -18.98
C SER A 31 -5.88 19.54 -20.33
N GLU A 32 -4.62 19.61 -20.76
CA GLU A 32 -4.15 18.86 -21.94
C GLU A 32 -4.14 17.36 -21.75
N ALA A 33 -4.24 16.88 -20.50
CA ALA A 33 -4.16 15.49 -20.10
C ALA A 33 -5.38 15.05 -19.28
N GLU A 34 -6.57 15.28 -19.84
CA GLU A 34 -7.82 14.88 -19.19
C GLU A 34 -7.82 13.40 -18.77
N MET A 35 -8.46 13.10 -17.64
CA MET A 35 -8.65 11.74 -17.16
C MET A 35 -10.10 11.45 -16.77
N ASP A 36 -10.45 10.18 -16.81
CA ASP A 36 -11.62 9.63 -16.16
C ASP A 36 -11.18 8.43 -15.31
N PHE A 37 -12.06 7.86 -14.50
CA PHE A 37 -11.69 6.78 -13.61
C PHE A 37 -12.69 5.62 -13.61
N VAL A 38 -12.21 4.45 -13.22
CA VAL A 38 -13.02 3.27 -12.95
C VAL A 38 -12.61 2.63 -11.63
N LEU A 39 -13.60 2.23 -10.83
CA LEU A 39 -13.38 1.63 -9.51
C LEU A 39 -13.51 0.11 -9.59
N PHE A 40 -12.52 -0.58 -9.05
CA PHE A 40 -12.46 -2.03 -8.96
C PHE A 40 -12.79 -2.51 -7.53
N SER A 41 -13.28 -3.73 -7.43
CA SER A 41 -13.56 -4.36 -6.13
C SER A 41 -12.31 -4.88 -5.41
N ASN A 42 -11.22 -5.13 -6.15
CA ASN A 42 -9.96 -5.64 -5.61
C ASN A 42 -8.80 -5.38 -6.59
N TYR A 43 -7.56 -5.49 -6.08
CA TYR A 43 -6.35 -5.22 -6.85
C TYR A 43 -6.06 -6.25 -7.94
N ALA A 44 -6.47 -7.51 -7.77
CA ALA A 44 -6.28 -8.51 -8.82
C ALA A 44 -7.01 -8.09 -10.10
N ARG A 45 -8.28 -7.66 -9.99
CA ARG A 45 -9.07 -7.20 -11.15
C ARG A 45 -8.54 -5.90 -11.75
N GLN A 46 -8.00 -5.00 -10.92
CA GLN A 46 -7.36 -3.79 -11.42
C GLN A 46 -6.10 -4.10 -12.22
N VAL A 47 -5.23 -4.98 -11.71
CA VAL A 47 -4.02 -5.41 -12.43
C VAL A 47 -4.37 -6.16 -13.70
N ASP A 48 -5.42 -7.03 -13.69
CA ASP A 48 -5.94 -7.66 -14.92
C ASP A 48 -6.31 -6.61 -15.97
N ALA A 49 -7.10 -5.62 -15.56
CA ALA A 49 -7.57 -4.55 -16.45
C ALA A 49 -6.42 -3.70 -17.02
N LEU A 50 -5.37 -3.46 -16.24
CA LEU A 50 -4.17 -2.75 -16.69
C LEU A 50 -3.42 -3.59 -17.74
N VAL A 51 -3.13 -4.86 -17.44
CA VAL A 51 -2.38 -5.76 -18.35
C VAL A 51 -3.13 -6.01 -19.64
N ASP A 52 -4.47 -6.11 -19.58
CA ASP A 52 -5.33 -6.31 -20.75
C ASP A 52 -5.60 -5.00 -21.52
N GLY A 53 -5.11 -3.84 -21.07
CA GLY A 53 -5.29 -2.54 -21.71
C GLY A 53 -6.71 -1.97 -21.60
N HIS A 54 -7.50 -2.42 -20.63
CA HIS A 54 -8.82 -1.89 -20.36
C HIS A 54 -8.78 -0.57 -19.58
N ILE A 55 -7.69 -0.29 -18.87
CA ILE A 55 -7.34 0.98 -18.24
C ILE A 55 -5.95 1.40 -18.69
N ASP A 56 -5.70 2.71 -18.69
CA ASP A 56 -4.44 3.31 -19.13
C ASP A 56 -3.43 3.38 -17.96
N ILE A 57 -3.92 3.71 -16.77
CA ILE A 57 -3.13 3.90 -15.54
C ILE A 57 -3.83 3.17 -14.40
N ALA A 58 -3.08 2.55 -13.49
CA ALA A 58 -3.60 1.96 -12.27
C ALA A 58 -3.02 2.65 -11.03
N TRP A 59 -3.86 3.04 -10.07
CA TRP A 59 -3.42 3.40 -8.72
C TRP A 59 -3.17 2.11 -7.93
N ASN A 60 -1.93 1.68 -7.90
CA ASN A 60 -1.51 0.40 -7.36
C ASN A 60 -0.91 0.53 -5.96
N THR A 61 -1.24 -0.43 -5.08
CA THR A 61 -0.39 -0.71 -3.91
C THR A 61 0.96 -1.25 -4.37
N ASN A 62 1.92 -1.29 -3.46
CA ASN A 62 3.24 -1.86 -3.74
C ASN A 62 3.16 -3.33 -4.22
N LEU A 63 2.29 -4.18 -3.65
CA LEU A 63 2.12 -5.55 -4.13
C LEU A 63 1.49 -5.58 -5.53
N ALA A 64 0.51 -4.74 -5.80
CA ALA A 64 -0.10 -4.63 -7.13
C ALA A 64 0.91 -4.12 -8.17
N TRP A 65 1.79 -3.19 -7.80
CA TRP A 65 2.94 -2.77 -8.60
C TRP A 65 3.87 -3.94 -8.92
N VAL A 66 4.35 -4.67 -7.90
CA VAL A 66 5.25 -5.83 -8.10
C VAL A 66 4.60 -6.88 -9.02
N ARG A 67 3.32 -7.15 -8.85
CA ARG A 67 2.56 -8.07 -9.73
C ARG A 67 2.46 -7.56 -11.16
N SER A 68 2.21 -6.26 -11.36
CA SER A 68 2.20 -5.66 -12.68
C SER A 68 3.54 -5.84 -13.38
N VAL A 69 4.65 -5.58 -12.68
CA VAL A 69 6.02 -5.78 -13.20
C VAL A 69 6.25 -7.25 -13.59
N LEU A 70 5.90 -8.20 -12.71
CA LEU A 70 6.11 -9.64 -12.96
C LEU A 70 5.24 -10.15 -14.13
N ARG A 71 3.99 -9.69 -14.25
CA ARG A 71 3.07 -10.13 -15.31
C ARG A 71 3.41 -9.56 -16.67
N THR A 72 4.11 -8.45 -16.72
CA THR A 72 4.49 -7.77 -17.97
C THR A 72 5.96 -7.98 -18.32
N ASP A 73 6.68 -8.82 -17.57
CA ASP A 73 8.13 -9.02 -17.70
C ASP A 73 8.92 -7.69 -17.70
N GLY A 74 8.53 -6.80 -16.77
CA GLY A 74 9.10 -5.47 -16.65
C GLY A 74 8.51 -4.42 -17.59
N GLY A 75 7.53 -4.75 -18.41
CA GLY A 75 6.92 -3.86 -19.42
C GLY A 75 5.93 -2.83 -18.84
N CYS A 76 6.12 -2.38 -17.59
CA CYS A 76 5.37 -1.30 -16.99
C CYS A 76 6.28 -0.36 -16.22
N ARG A 77 5.81 0.87 -15.99
CA ARG A 77 6.54 1.92 -15.28
C ARG A 77 5.67 2.58 -14.21
N ALA A 78 6.29 2.94 -13.09
CA ALA A 78 5.69 3.83 -12.10
C ALA A 78 5.80 5.28 -12.59
N LEU A 79 4.72 6.05 -12.47
CA LEU A 79 4.60 7.39 -13.00
C LEU A 79 4.76 8.45 -11.91
N ALA A 80 4.04 8.28 -10.81
CA ALA A 80 4.04 9.19 -9.68
C ALA A 80 3.60 8.44 -8.42
N MET A 81 3.87 9.02 -7.25
CA MET A 81 3.46 8.49 -5.95
C MET A 81 3.23 9.62 -4.96
N ARG A 82 2.60 9.31 -3.82
CA ARG A 82 2.45 10.27 -2.71
C ARG A 82 3.80 10.46 -2.02
N ASP A 83 4.06 11.65 -1.50
CA ASP A 83 5.24 11.90 -0.65
C ASP A 83 5.26 10.99 0.59
N THR A 84 4.09 10.64 1.13
CA THR A 84 3.94 9.70 2.25
C THR A 84 4.25 8.24 1.88
N ASP A 85 4.21 7.87 0.61
CA ASP A 85 4.54 6.52 0.13
C ASP A 85 6.04 6.28 -0.05
N LEU A 86 6.89 7.33 0.02
CA LEU A 86 8.35 7.19 -0.09
C LEU A 86 8.98 6.50 1.13
N THR A 87 8.36 6.65 2.30
CA THR A 87 8.94 6.26 3.59
C THR A 87 7.97 5.43 4.44
N PHE A 88 7.22 4.55 3.78
CA PHE A 88 6.33 3.64 4.48
C PHE A 88 7.13 2.58 5.27
N SER A 89 6.57 2.03 6.34
CA SER A 89 7.23 0.97 7.13
C SER A 89 6.22 -0.01 7.73
N THR A 90 6.73 -1.19 8.04
CA THR A 90 6.08 -2.19 8.89
C THR A 90 6.48 -1.93 10.34
N VAL A 91 5.52 -2.04 11.25
CA VAL A 91 5.78 -1.97 12.69
C VAL A 91 5.27 -3.24 13.38
N PHE A 92 5.96 -3.64 14.45
CA PHE A 92 5.50 -4.69 15.35
C PHE A 92 5.11 -4.08 16.68
N VAL A 93 3.90 -4.43 17.11
CA VAL A 93 3.30 -3.92 18.35
C VAL A 93 2.98 -5.05 19.30
N THR A 94 2.98 -4.75 20.59
CA THR A 94 2.70 -5.70 21.67
C THR A 94 2.00 -5.02 22.83
N ARG A 95 1.55 -5.78 23.82
CA ARG A 95 1.06 -5.21 25.10
C ARG A 95 2.21 -4.67 25.94
N PRO A 96 2.02 -3.56 26.66
CA PRO A 96 3.01 -3.06 27.60
C PRO A 96 3.44 -4.14 28.59
N GLY A 97 4.75 -4.19 28.85
CA GLY A 97 5.32 -5.14 29.80
C GLY A 97 5.47 -6.57 29.26
N SER A 98 5.27 -6.83 27.97
CA SER A 98 5.46 -8.15 27.33
C SER A 98 6.90 -8.66 27.39
N GLY A 99 7.88 -7.75 27.53
CA GLY A 99 9.30 -8.04 27.49
C GLY A 99 9.88 -8.11 26.06
N LEU A 100 9.05 -7.96 25.01
CA LEU A 100 9.51 -7.86 23.61
C LEU A 100 10.13 -6.48 23.36
N ARG A 101 11.36 -6.42 22.82
CA ARG A 101 12.11 -5.19 22.56
C ARG A 101 12.72 -5.16 21.17
N ASP A 102 12.87 -6.31 20.53
CA ASP A 102 13.43 -6.45 19.20
C ASP A 102 12.73 -7.60 18.44
N ILE A 103 12.88 -7.62 17.13
CA ILE A 103 12.31 -8.65 16.24
C ILE A 103 12.75 -10.08 16.64
N THR A 104 13.98 -10.23 17.13
CA THR A 104 14.52 -11.52 17.59
C THR A 104 13.86 -12.09 18.85
N ASP A 105 13.19 -11.24 19.64
CA ASP A 105 12.42 -11.67 20.83
C ASP A 105 11.13 -12.42 20.46
N LEU A 106 10.77 -12.41 19.18
CA LEU A 106 9.62 -13.17 18.67
C LEU A 106 9.87 -14.69 18.59
N LYS A 107 11.09 -15.17 18.86
CA LYS A 107 11.36 -16.61 18.89
C LYS A 107 10.50 -17.32 19.95
N GLY A 108 9.72 -18.31 19.50
CA GLY A 108 8.78 -19.05 20.34
C GLY A 108 7.52 -18.26 20.74
N ARG A 109 7.26 -17.12 20.08
CA ARG A 109 6.10 -16.27 20.33
C ARG A 109 5.05 -16.38 19.20
N ARG A 110 3.84 -15.94 19.49
CA ARG A 110 2.71 -15.86 18.57
C ARG A 110 2.67 -14.48 17.94
N LEU A 111 2.79 -14.41 16.61
CA LEU A 111 2.69 -13.16 15.83
C LEU A 111 1.42 -13.15 14.99
N ALA A 112 0.52 -12.21 15.24
CA ALA A 112 -0.63 -11.96 14.38
C ALA A 112 -0.20 -11.17 13.15
N LEU A 113 -0.52 -11.71 11.97
CA LEU A 113 -0.32 -11.09 10.67
C LEU A 113 -1.67 -10.68 10.08
N GLY A 114 -1.67 -9.58 9.30
CA GLY A 114 -2.83 -9.21 8.49
C GLY A 114 -3.09 -10.18 7.34
N SER A 115 -3.94 -9.76 6.39
CA SER A 115 -4.29 -10.57 5.21
C SER A 115 -3.04 -10.96 4.44
N ARG A 116 -3.01 -12.21 3.94
CA ARG A 116 -1.84 -12.79 3.24
C ARG A 116 -1.35 -12.00 2.03
N ASP A 117 -2.18 -11.15 1.48
CA ASP A 117 -1.91 -10.24 0.38
C ASP A 117 -1.57 -8.80 0.84
N SER A 118 -1.44 -8.57 2.13
CA SER A 118 -0.93 -7.30 2.66
C SER A 118 0.60 -7.30 2.66
N ALA A 119 1.20 -6.36 1.95
CA ALA A 119 2.65 -6.21 1.95
C ALA A 119 3.15 -5.86 3.36
N GLN A 120 2.55 -4.84 4.00
CA GLN A 120 2.99 -4.28 5.28
C GLN A 120 2.68 -5.18 6.49
N ALA A 121 1.58 -5.94 6.45
CA ALA A 121 1.11 -6.68 7.61
C ALA A 121 1.30 -8.22 7.49
N ALA A 122 1.78 -8.73 6.36
CA ALA A 122 1.99 -10.18 6.16
C ALA A 122 3.28 -10.50 5.40
N ILE A 123 3.49 -9.97 4.21
CA ILE A 123 4.59 -10.38 3.32
C ILE A 123 5.94 -9.87 3.82
N LEU A 124 6.06 -8.56 4.05
CA LEU A 124 7.27 -7.94 4.57
C LEU A 124 7.59 -8.34 6.02
N PRO A 125 6.63 -8.49 6.95
CA PRO A 125 6.88 -9.10 8.26
C PRO A 125 7.66 -10.41 8.19
N ILE A 126 7.24 -11.35 7.33
CA ILE A 126 7.93 -12.64 7.16
C ILE A 126 9.33 -12.45 6.57
N HIS A 127 9.48 -11.55 5.61
CA HIS A 127 10.79 -11.21 5.03
C HIS A 127 11.74 -10.67 6.10
N PHE A 128 11.30 -9.75 6.95
CA PHE A 128 12.12 -9.17 8.02
C PHE A 128 12.44 -10.18 9.13
N LEU A 129 11.49 -11.07 9.50
CA LEU A 129 11.78 -12.18 10.41
C LEU A 129 12.91 -13.07 9.89
N ARG A 130 12.85 -13.45 8.61
CA ARG A 130 13.89 -14.26 7.96
C ARG A 130 15.23 -13.53 7.92
N GLY A 131 15.21 -12.22 7.64
CA GLY A 131 16.40 -11.35 7.70
C GLY A 131 17.03 -11.27 9.10
N ALA A 132 16.23 -11.40 10.15
CA ALA A 132 16.67 -11.49 11.56
C ALA A 132 17.06 -12.92 12.00
N GLY A 133 17.07 -13.89 11.08
CA GLY A 133 17.42 -15.29 11.37
C GLY A 133 16.30 -16.12 11.98
N LEU A 134 15.04 -15.63 11.92
CA LEU A 134 13.86 -16.36 12.38
C LEU A 134 13.10 -16.98 11.20
N GLY A 135 13.03 -18.31 11.17
CA GLY A 135 12.18 -19.05 10.22
C GLY A 135 10.73 -19.12 10.67
N GLU A 136 9.86 -19.60 9.78
CA GLU A 136 8.42 -19.78 10.11
C GLU A 136 8.18 -20.82 11.21
N SER A 137 9.15 -21.73 11.46
CA SER A 137 9.11 -22.66 12.58
C SER A 137 9.53 -22.05 13.91
N ASP A 138 10.20 -20.88 13.90
CA ASP A 138 10.65 -20.20 15.11
C ASP A 138 9.57 -19.28 15.71
N VAL A 139 8.55 -18.91 14.92
CA VAL A 139 7.46 -17.99 15.31
C VAL A 139 6.12 -18.61 14.96
N GLU A 140 5.19 -18.68 15.87
CA GLU A 140 3.83 -19.14 15.61
C GLU A 140 3.04 -18.03 14.90
N LEU A 141 2.72 -18.22 13.63
CA LEU A 141 2.07 -17.22 12.80
C LEU A 141 0.54 -17.37 12.83
N LEU A 142 -0.17 -16.40 13.39
CA LEU A 142 -1.63 -16.28 13.34
C LEU A 142 -2.03 -15.37 12.15
N ARG A 143 -2.50 -15.95 11.05
CA ARG A 143 -2.91 -15.21 9.84
C ARG A 143 -4.38 -14.79 9.92
N ILE A 144 -4.66 -13.52 9.59
CA ILE A 144 -5.99 -12.91 9.63
C ILE A 144 -6.33 -12.34 8.26
N ASP A 145 -7.16 -13.06 7.50
CA ASP A 145 -7.49 -12.74 6.10
C ASP A 145 -8.81 -11.95 5.97
N SER A 146 -9.12 -11.02 6.89
CA SER A 146 -10.42 -10.33 6.93
C SER A 146 -10.63 -9.29 5.84
N ASP A 147 -9.60 -8.89 5.10
CA ASP A 147 -9.68 -7.92 4.00
C ASP A 147 -8.91 -8.37 2.75
N LEU A 148 -8.94 -9.65 2.46
CA LEU A 148 -8.28 -10.24 1.29
C LEU A 148 -8.73 -9.56 -0.02
N GLY A 149 -7.78 -9.29 -0.91
CA GLY A 149 -8.01 -8.55 -2.15
C GLY A 149 -7.84 -7.04 -2.03
N LYS A 150 -7.69 -6.51 -0.81
CA LYS A 150 -7.49 -5.08 -0.53
C LYS A 150 -6.06 -4.72 -0.14
N HIS A 151 -5.14 -5.68 -0.13
CA HIS A 151 -3.71 -5.53 0.18
C HIS A 151 -3.42 -4.79 1.50
N GLY A 152 -4.36 -4.81 2.44
CA GLY A 152 -4.25 -4.12 3.72
C GLY A 152 -4.74 -2.67 3.72
N ASP A 153 -5.17 -2.10 2.59
CA ASP A 153 -5.60 -0.69 2.49
C ASP A 153 -6.79 -0.33 3.38
N THR A 154 -7.63 -1.29 3.73
CA THR A 154 -8.73 -1.07 4.67
C THR A 154 -8.26 -0.97 6.12
N GLY A 155 -7.06 -1.45 6.43
CA GLY A 155 -6.56 -1.63 7.79
C GLY A 155 -7.34 -2.62 8.65
N ARG A 156 -8.38 -3.27 8.10
CA ARG A 156 -9.27 -4.14 8.89
C ARG A 156 -8.54 -5.37 9.41
N SER A 157 -7.76 -6.06 8.59
CA SER A 157 -6.99 -7.23 9.04
C SER A 157 -5.93 -6.84 10.07
N GLU A 158 -5.37 -5.64 9.97
CA GLU A 158 -4.43 -5.10 10.96
C GLU A 158 -5.13 -4.81 12.29
N LEU A 159 -6.33 -4.22 12.28
CA LEU A 159 -7.14 -4.03 13.49
C LEU A 159 -7.56 -5.35 14.13
N ASP A 160 -7.87 -6.36 13.32
CA ASP A 160 -8.19 -7.70 13.82
C ASP A 160 -6.93 -8.40 14.38
N ALA A 161 -5.73 -8.14 13.84
CA ALA A 161 -4.46 -8.58 14.40
C ALA A 161 -4.18 -7.93 15.77
N ILE A 162 -4.47 -6.65 15.91
CA ILE A 162 -4.41 -5.93 17.19
C ILE A 162 -5.36 -6.57 18.22
N ARG A 163 -6.61 -6.85 17.82
CA ARG A 163 -7.56 -7.53 18.71
C ARG A 163 -7.05 -8.88 19.16
N ALA A 164 -6.35 -9.63 18.29
CA ALA A 164 -5.73 -10.89 18.68
C ALA A 164 -4.69 -10.71 19.79
N VAL A 165 -3.94 -9.60 19.79
CA VAL A 165 -3.00 -9.27 20.87
C VAL A 165 -3.72 -8.88 22.16
N LEU A 166 -4.76 -8.06 22.06
CA LEU A 166 -5.55 -7.61 23.22
C LEU A 166 -6.30 -8.79 23.88
N ASP A 167 -6.80 -9.74 23.09
CA ASP A 167 -7.51 -10.94 23.52
C ASP A 167 -6.57 -12.10 23.95
N ASP A 168 -5.25 -11.87 24.03
CA ASP A 168 -4.24 -12.88 24.39
C ASP A 168 -4.15 -14.08 23.43
N ARG A 169 -4.60 -13.93 22.20
CA ARG A 169 -4.45 -14.92 21.12
C ARG A 169 -3.11 -14.82 20.39
N ALA A 170 -2.46 -13.67 20.47
CA ALA A 170 -1.13 -13.40 19.95
C ALA A 170 -0.32 -12.58 20.96
N ASP A 171 1.00 -12.68 20.90
CA ASP A 171 1.93 -11.92 21.75
C ASP A 171 2.31 -10.60 21.10
N ALA A 172 2.28 -10.55 19.77
CA ALA A 172 2.54 -9.36 18.95
C ALA A 172 1.68 -9.32 17.70
N ALA A 173 1.59 -8.16 17.04
CA ALA A 173 0.94 -7.98 15.75
C ALA A 173 1.81 -7.17 14.79
N ALA A 174 1.73 -7.48 13.49
CA ALA A 174 2.37 -6.73 12.41
C ALA A 174 1.36 -5.77 11.76
N LEU A 175 1.74 -4.51 11.60
CA LEU A 175 0.92 -3.43 11.08
C LEU A 175 1.70 -2.57 10.08
N GLY A 176 0.98 -1.83 9.24
CA GLY A 176 1.54 -0.67 8.56
C GLY A 176 1.66 0.53 9.50
N ILE A 177 2.64 1.38 9.28
CA ILE A 177 2.88 2.58 10.10
C ILE A 177 1.64 3.50 10.16
N THR A 178 0.89 3.60 9.06
CA THR A 178 -0.32 4.43 9.00
C THR A 178 -1.43 3.94 9.92
N THR A 179 -1.60 2.62 10.05
CA THR A 179 -2.55 2.03 11.02
C THR A 179 -2.10 2.32 12.45
N TRP A 180 -0.80 2.17 12.75
CA TRP A 180 -0.25 2.52 14.06
C TRP A 180 -0.48 3.97 14.43
N GLU A 181 -0.19 4.90 13.50
CA GLU A 181 -0.42 6.34 13.71
C GLU A 181 -1.91 6.70 13.87
N ALA A 182 -2.78 6.01 13.14
CA ALA A 182 -4.23 6.22 13.27
C ALA A 182 -4.74 5.80 14.66
N ILE A 183 -4.26 4.66 15.18
CA ILE A 183 -4.61 4.20 16.54
C ILE A 183 -4.08 5.16 17.61
N GLY A 184 -2.87 5.69 17.44
CA GLY A 184 -2.28 6.64 18.38
C GLY A 184 -3.03 7.98 18.45
N ARG A 185 -3.77 8.32 17.38
CA ARG A 185 -4.66 9.50 17.32
C ARG A 185 -6.06 9.22 17.87
N ASP A 186 -6.45 7.95 17.92
CA ASP A 186 -7.76 7.55 18.45
C ASP A 186 -7.63 7.31 19.96
N GLU A 187 -8.30 8.17 20.76
CA GLU A 187 -8.30 8.08 22.22
C GLU A 187 -8.97 6.78 22.75
N LEU A 188 -9.47 5.92 21.85
CA LEU A 188 -10.15 4.68 22.23
C LEU A 188 -9.21 3.60 22.81
N MET A 189 -7.89 3.68 22.59
CA MET A 189 -6.93 2.68 23.08
C MET A 189 -5.63 3.30 23.64
N PRO A 190 -5.67 4.34 24.49
CA PRO A 190 -4.44 4.97 25.00
C PRO A 190 -3.66 3.98 25.85
N GLY A 191 -2.41 3.70 25.46
CA GLY A 191 -1.49 2.87 26.24
C GLY A 191 -1.78 1.37 26.26
N ALA A 192 -2.73 0.88 25.46
CA ALA A 192 -3.05 -0.56 25.37
C ALA A 192 -1.97 -1.36 24.63
N LEU A 193 -1.18 -0.69 23.79
CA LEU A 193 -0.12 -1.29 22.97
C LEU A 193 1.14 -0.42 23.02
N GLU A 194 2.27 -1.05 22.78
CA GLU A 194 3.57 -0.40 22.55
C GLU A 194 4.18 -0.92 21.25
N LEU A 195 4.84 -0.03 20.51
CA LEU A 195 5.65 -0.38 19.36
C LEU A 195 7.03 -0.83 19.89
N PHE A 196 7.47 -2.04 19.52
CA PHE A 196 8.78 -2.54 19.95
C PHE A 196 9.78 -2.72 18.80
N TRP A 197 9.30 -2.72 17.54
CA TRP A 197 10.15 -2.81 16.37
C TRP A 197 9.55 -2.12 15.16
N GLN A 198 10.39 -1.52 14.33
CA GLN A 198 10.02 -0.89 13.06
C GLN A 198 11.03 -1.27 11.97
N SER A 199 10.52 -1.59 10.79
CA SER A 199 11.34 -1.94 9.63
C SER A 199 12.11 -0.74 9.07
N PRO A 200 13.17 -0.97 8.28
CA PRO A 200 13.62 0.01 7.30
C PRO A 200 12.44 0.48 6.43
N THR A 201 12.52 1.72 5.93
CA THR A 201 11.48 2.29 5.07
C THR A 201 11.49 1.63 3.68
N TYR A 202 10.30 1.58 3.07
CA TYR A 202 10.09 1.10 1.71
C TYR A 202 8.99 1.93 1.02
N CYS A 203 8.92 1.84 -0.32
CA CYS A 203 7.88 2.53 -1.07
C CYS A 203 6.54 1.75 -1.05
N HIS A 204 5.42 2.50 -1.07
CA HIS A 204 4.09 1.91 -1.00
C HIS A 204 3.33 2.09 -2.32
N CYS A 205 2.34 2.98 -2.41
CA CYS A 205 1.50 3.13 -3.60
C CYS A 205 2.18 3.92 -4.73
N ASN A 206 1.81 3.61 -5.98
CA ASN A 206 2.20 4.42 -7.14
C ASN A 206 1.15 4.33 -8.26
N PHE A 207 1.15 5.32 -9.13
CA PHE A 207 0.49 5.23 -10.43
C PHE A 207 1.35 4.39 -11.38
N THR A 208 0.77 3.34 -11.93
CA THR A 208 1.41 2.39 -12.84
C THR A 208 0.79 2.48 -14.23
N ALA A 209 1.60 2.54 -15.28
CA ALA A 209 1.17 2.40 -16.65
C ALA A 209 2.00 1.34 -17.39
N LEU A 210 1.45 0.73 -18.44
CA LEU A 210 2.23 -0.10 -19.36
C LEU A 210 3.20 0.78 -20.16
N GLU A 211 4.36 0.25 -20.51
CA GLU A 211 5.31 0.98 -21.39
C GLU A 211 4.75 1.23 -22.78
N THR A 212 3.80 0.40 -23.23
CA THR A 212 3.08 0.59 -24.49
C THR A 212 2.20 1.84 -24.53
N LEU A 213 1.83 2.38 -23.37
CA LEU A 213 1.25 3.72 -23.27
C LEU A 213 2.38 4.74 -23.36
N GLY A 214 2.59 5.32 -24.50
CA GLY A 214 3.72 6.22 -24.81
C GLY A 214 3.89 7.38 -23.82
N ALA A 215 5.13 7.88 -23.72
CA ALA A 215 5.47 9.00 -22.86
C ALA A 215 4.70 10.30 -23.27
N ASP A 216 4.39 10.44 -24.54
CA ASP A 216 3.58 11.53 -25.07
C ASP A 216 2.18 11.64 -24.42
N ARG A 217 1.65 10.53 -23.91
CA ARG A 217 0.39 10.47 -23.18
C ARG A 217 0.58 10.67 -21.67
N THR A 218 1.60 10.03 -21.09
CA THR A 218 1.78 10.01 -19.62
C THR A 218 2.53 11.21 -19.09
N ASP A 219 3.49 11.79 -19.82
CA ASP A 219 4.30 12.89 -19.32
C ASP A 219 3.49 14.19 -19.08
N PRO A 220 2.55 14.59 -19.97
CA PRO A 220 1.65 15.71 -19.68
C PRO A 220 0.75 15.45 -18.47
N TRP A 221 0.29 14.19 -18.28
CA TRP A 221 -0.54 13.80 -17.15
C TRP A 221 0.25 13.89 -15.83
N VAL A 222 1.47 13.36 -15.80
CA VAL A 222 2.36 13.44 -14.63
C VAL A 222 2.71 14.89 -14.33
N ALA A 223 3.09 15.67 -15.36
CA ALA A 223 3.42 17.08 -15.19
C ALA A 223 2.25 17.86 -14.57
N HIS A 224 1.01 17.63 -15.03
CA HIS A 224 -0.17 18.27 -14.47
C HIS A 224 -0.43 17.81 -13.03
N LEU A 225 -0.35 16.49 -12.74
CA LEU A 225 -0.51 15.95 -11.39
C LEU A 225 0.45 16.60 -10.38
N LEU A 226 1.71 16.76 -10.75
CA LEU A 226 2.76 17.34 -9.90
C LEU A 226 2.56 18.85 -9.62
N THR A 227 1.67 19.55 -10.37
CA THR A 227 1.32 20.95 -10.08
C THR A 227 0.28 21.12 -8.98
N MET A 228 -0.30 20.01 -8.49
CA MET A 228 -1.24 20.06 -7.36
C MET A 228 -0.54 20.63 -6.13
N ASN A 229 -1.09 21.71 -5.58
CA ASN A 229 -0.43 22.53 -4.55
C ASN A 229 -1.25 22.59 -3.26
N TRP A 230 -0.61 22.27 -2.15
CA TRP A 230 -1.21 22.32 -0.80
C TRP A 230 -1.74 23.69 -0.38
N ASP A 231 -1.14 24.78 -0.89
CA ASP A 231 -1.56 26.14 -0.56
C ASP A 231 -2.86 26.55 -1.26
N ASN A 232 -3.26 25.82 -2.32
CA ASN A 232 -4.57 25.99 -2.95
C ASN A 232 -5.62 25.19 -2.17
N PRO A 233 -6.70 25.82 -1.65
CA PRO A 233 -7.70 25.12 -0.84
C PRO A 233 -8.45 23.99 -1.58
N GLU A 234 -8.68 24.14 -2.89
CA GLU A 234 -9.36 23.12 -3.71
C GLU A 234 -8.46 21.89 -3.88
N HIS A 235 -7.17 22.10 -4.18
CA HIS A 235 -6.20 21.02 -4.27
C HIS A 235 -5.97 20.35 -2.91
N ARG A 236 -5.85 21.14 -1.84
CA ARG A 236 -5.64 20.65 -0.48
C ARG A 236 -6.72 19.67 -0.06
N ARG A 237 -7.98 19.94 -0.40
CA ARG A 237 -9.09 19.03 -0.08
C ARG A 237 -8.85 17.61 -0.65
N ILE A 238 -8.38 17.51 -1.89
CA ILE A 238 -8.09 16.22 -2.54
C ILE A 238 -6.87 15.58 -1.87
N LEU A 239 -5.81 16.36 -1.65
CA LEU A 239 -4.57 15.91 -1.02
C LEU A 239 -4.80 15.38 0.40
N GLU A 240 -5.65 16.06 1.20
CA GLU A 240 -6.02 15.61 2.55
C GLU A 240 -6.81 14.31 2.54
N LEU A 241 -7.77 14.16 1.61
CA LEU A 241 -8.56 12.94 1.47
C LEU A 241 -7.69 11.74 1.08
N GLU A 242 -6.67 11.95 0.24
CA GLU A 242 -5.74 10.92 -0.22
C GLU A 242 -4.53 10.74 0.71
N GLY A 243 -4.39 11.59 1.73
CA GLY A 243 -3.39 11.45 2.78
C GLY A 243 -1.97 11.85 2.38
N LEU A 244 -1.80 12.89 1.55
CA LEU A 244 -0.50 13.41 1.12
C LEU A 244 -0.46 14.95 1.21
N ARG A 245 0.74 15.51 1.08
CA ARG A 245 0.94 16.95 0.89
C ARG A 245 1.32 17.32 -0.54
N ARG A 246 1.97 16.41 -1.26
CA ARG A 246 2.36 16.59 -2.66
C ARG A 246 2.55 15.28 -3.38
N TRP A 247 2.28 15.26 -4.65
CA TRP A 247 2.69 14.19 -5.55
C TRP A 247 4.18 14.31 -5.86
N THR A 248 4.86 13.19 -6.07
CA THR A 248 6.29 13.14 -6.37
C THR A 248 6.59 12.06 -7.41
N LEU A 249 7.78 12.13 -8.01
CA LEU A 249 8.28 11.06 -8.86
C LEU A 249 8.58 9.82 -8.01
N PRO A 250 8.46 8.61 -8.58
CA PRO A 250 8.66 7.36 -7.84
C PRO A 250 10.15 7.12 -7.53
N ASP A 251 10.40 6.50 -6.37
CA ASP A 251 11.68 5.89 -6.04
C ASP A 251 11.59 4.36 -6.24
N LEU A 252 12.11 3.86 -7.36
CA LEU A 252 12.02 2.43 -7.67
C LEU A 252 12.87 1.56 -6.75
N ALA A 253 13.95 2.10 -6.17
CA ALA A 253 14.80 1.36 -5.23
C ALA A 253 14.04 0.99 -3.94
N GLY A 254 13.08 1.81 -3.54
CA GLY A 254 12.26 1.57 -2.37
C GLY A 254 11.34 0.34 -2.43
N TYR A 255 11.23 -0.32 -3.59
CA TYR A 255 10.45 -1.58 -3.72
C TYR A 255 11.32 -2.85 -3.61
N ALA A 256 12.64 -2.75 -3.48
CA ALA A 256 13.56 -3.89 -3.52
C ALA A 256 13.21 -4.97 -2.49
N SER A 257 12.96 -4.58 -1.24
CA SER A 257 12.60 -5.52 -0.17
C SER A 257 11.31 -6.30 -0.46
N LEU A 258 10.34 -5.68 -1.13
CA LEU A 258 9.10 -6.36 -1.49
C LEU A 258 9.31 -7.33 -2.67
N PHE A 259 10.11 -6.97 -3.67
CA PHE A 259 10.50 -7.91 -4.74
C PHE A 259 11.20 -9.14 -4.17
N ASP A 260 12.15 -8.93 -3.25
CA ASP A 260 12.85 -10.03 -2.58
C ASP A 260 11.88 -10.88 -1.74
N ALA A 261 10.98 -10.27 -0.99
CA ALA A 261 9.99 -10.95 -0.20
C ALA A 261 9.03 -11.80 -1.04
N VAL A 262 8.54 -11.25 -2.15
CA VAL A 262 7.66 -11.95 -3.11
C VAL A 262 8.38 -13.17 -3.71
N LYS A 263 9.64 -13.00 -4.12
CA LYS A 263 10.47 -14.09 -4.64
C LYS A 263 10.76 -15.16 -3.59
N GLN A 264 11.15 -14.77 -2.38
CA GLN A 264 11.50 -15.71 -1.28
C GLN A 264 10.29 -16.53 -0.79
N GLN A 265 9.09 -15.96 -0.88
CA GLN A 265 7.85 -16.60 -0.42
C GLN A 265 7.06 -17.21 -1.57
N GLU A 266 7.62 -17.21 -2.79
CA GLU A 266 6.99 -17.76 -4.00
C GLU A 266 5.56 -17.23 -4.23
N ILE A 267 5.35 -15.93 -3.94
CA ILE A 267 4.04 -15.31 -4.09
C ILE A 267 3.71 -15.19 -5.58
N PRO A 268 2.57 -15.75 -6.03
CA PRO A 268 2.24 -15.75 -7.45
C PRO A 268 1.99 -14.35 -7.99
N ALA A 269 2.41 -14.09 -9.24
CA ALA A 269 2.10 -12.86 -9.96
C ALA A 269 0.61 -12.72 -10.28
N GLN A 270 -0.12 -13.83 -10.31
CA GLN A 270 -1.58 -13.91 -10.49
C GLN A 270 -2.24 -14.53 -9.25
N TRP A 271 -3.47 -14.12 -8.96
CA TRP A 271 -4.32 -14.72 -7.91
C TRP A 271 -5.06 -15.94 -8.44
#